data_541707a738f9a2368c8ef7d1bb1b8448
#
_entry.id   541707a738f9a2368c8ef7d1bb1b8448
#
_cell.length_a   1.000
_cell.length_b   1.000
_cell.length_c   1.000
_cell.angle_alpha   90.00
_cell.angle_beta   90.00
_cell.angle_gamma   90.00
#
_symmetry.space_group_name_H-M   'P 1'
#
loop_
_entity.id
_entity.type
_entity.pdbx_description
1 polymer ?
#
loop_
_entity_poly.entity_id
_entity_poly.type
_entity_poly.pdbx_seq_one_letter_code
_entity_poly.pdbx_strand_id
1 'polypeptide(L)' 'MNNTADAITVDLRGLKCPLPALRTRKALSRLPPGAIIVVECTDPLAEIDIPNLIRETGDVLENKARRDDVVVFRIRKRSA' A
#
# COMPACT_ATOMS: atom_id res chain seq x y z
N MET A 1 15.32 -13.31 13.47
CA MET A 1 14.78 -13.08 12.92
C MET A 1 14.21 -12.61 12.15
N ASN A 2 14.00 -12.37 12.08
CA ASN A 2 13.44 -12.01 11.33
C ASN A 2 12.65 -11.76 10.81
N ASN A 3 12.41 -11.22 10.72
CA ASN A 3 11.54 -11.08 10.20
C ASN A 3 11.05 -10.56 9.06
N THR A 4 11.38 -10.93 8.40
CA THR A 4 10.97 -10.81 7.03
C THR A 4 9.49 -10.77 6.88
N ALA A 5 8.83 -11.41 7.75
CA ALA A 5 7.38 -11.42 7.76
C ALA A 5 6.80 -10.10 8.26
N ASP A 6 7.62 -9.25 8.78
CA ASP A 6 7.16 -8.00 9.36
C ASP A 6 6.72 -7.04 8.28
N ALA A 7 5.42 -6.79 8.22
CA ALA A 7 4.88 -5.79 7.31
C ALA A 7 4.93 -4.43 7.98
N ILE A 8 5.31 -3.43 7.20
CA ILE A 8 5.30 -2.05 7.65
C ILE A 8 3.89 -1.52 7.43
N THR A 9 3.28 -0.96 8.46
CA THR A 9 1.95 -0.37 8.33
C THR A 9 2.07 1.13 8.16
N VAL A 10 1.40 1.66 7.14
CA VAL A 10 1.35 3.08 6.87
C VAL A 10 -0.07 3.56 7.04
N ASP A 11 -0.27 4.51 7.92
CA ASP A 11 -1.58 5.05 8.23
C ASP A 11 -1.85 6.25 7.32
N LEU A 12 -2.71 6.06 6.34
CA LEU A 12 -3.08 7.12 5.42
C LEU A 12 -4.54 7.51 5.60
N ARG A 13 -5.12 7.15 6.74
CA ARG A 13 -6.50 7.52 7.05
C ARG A 13 -6.62 9.05 7.12
N GLY A 14 -7.71 9.56 6.61
CA GLY A 14 -7.95 11.00 6.59
C GLY A 14 -7.32 11.74 5.44
N LEU A 15 -6.42 11.11 4.69
CA LEU A 15 -5.81 11.75 3.53
C LEU A 15 -6.71 11.60 2.32
N LYS A 16 -6.76 12.65 1.50
CA LYS A 16 -7.58 12.70 0.30
C LYS A 16 -6.72 12.46 -0.94
N CYS A 17 -7.37 11.94 -1.98
CA CYS A 17 -6.75 11.80 -3.29
C CYS A 17 -6.10 13.13 -3.70
N PRO A 18 -4.87 13.14 -4.21
CA PRO A 18 -4.05 11.98 -4.59
C PRO A 18 -3.03 11.57 -3.50
N LEU A 19 -3.17 12.06 -2.28
CA LEU A 19 -2.15 11.85 -1.26
C LEU A 19 -1.93 10.38 -0.89
N PRO A 20 -2.99 9.55 -0.75
CA PRO A 20 -2.73 8.14 -0.42
C PRO A 20 -1.84 7.45 -1.44
N ALA A 21 -2.08 7.69 -2.74
CA ALA A 21 -1.26 7.07 -3.78
C ALA A 21 0.17 7.61 -3.74
N LEU A 22 0.33 8.92 -3.58
CA LEU A 22 1.65 9.53 -3.54
C LEU A 22 2.46 9.03 -2.35
N ARG A 23 1.84 8.94 -1.18
CA ARG A 23 2.50 8.44 0.01
C ARG A 23 2.87 6.96 -0.12
N THR A 24 1.99 6.18 -0.73
CA THR A 24 2.25 4.77 -0.96
C THR A 24 3.42 4.58 -1.93
N ARG A 25 3.45 5.37 -3.01
CA ARG A 25 4.56 5.31 -3.97
C ARG A 25 5.89 5.62 -3.27
N LYS A 26 5.90 6.65 -2.45
CA LYS A 26 7.12 7.03 -1.75
C LYS A 26 7.58 5.94 -0.79
N ALA A 27 6.64 5.36 -0.05
CA ALA A 27 6.97 4.29 0.89
C ALA A 27 7.53 3.07 0.16
N LEU A 28 6.89 2.68 -0.96
CA LEU A 28 7.36 1.54 -1.74
C LEU A 28 8.77 1.76 -2.29
N SER A 29 9.07 2.99 -2.70
CA SER A 29 10.38 3.28 -3.28
C SER A 29 11.53 3.09 -2.29
N ARG A 30 11.23 3.07 -1.01
CA ARG A 30 12.24 2.94 0.05
C ARG A 30 12.39 1.52 0.55
N LEU A 31 11.58 0.60 0.05
CA LEU A 31 11.59 -0.77 0.54
C LEU A 31 12.50 -1.65 -0.30
N PRO A 32 13.14 -2.63 0.34
CA PRO A 32 13.91 -3.63 -0.42
C PRO A 32 12.95 -4.59 -1.13
N PRO A 33 13.44 -5.27 -2.17
CA PRO A 33 12.62 -6.24 -2.89
C PRO A 33 12.04 -7.30 -1.94
N GLY A 34 10.78 -7.63 -2.15
CA GLY A 34 10.09 -8.63 -1.35
C GLY A 34 9.48 -8.11 -0.07
N ALA A 35 9.75 -6.86 0.30
CA ALA A 35 9.17 -6.30 1.52
C ALA A 35 7.66 -6.12 1.39
N ILE A 36 6.97 -6.17 2.52
CA ILE A 36 5.53 -6.05 2.58
C ILE A 36 5.17 -4.73 3.25
N ILE A 37 4.22 -4.02 2.67
CA ILE A 37 3.68 -2.80 3.24
C ILE A 37 2.17 -2.93 3.32
N VAL A 38 1.59 -2.47 4.40
CA VAL A 38 0.15 -2.44 4.60
C VAL A 38 -0.28 -0.99 4.70
N VAL A 39 -1.16 -0.54 3.81
CA VAL A 39 -1.64 0.84 3.82
C VAL A 39 -3.11 0.88 4.17
N GLU A 40 -3.47 1.80 5.06
CA GLU A 40 -4.84 1.98 5.51
C GLU A 40 -5.36 3.32 5.02
N CYS A 41 -6.46 3.29 4.27
CA CYS A 41 -7.01 4.48 3.64
C CYS A 41 -8.49 4.63 3.95
N THR A 42 -8.97 5.87 4.02
CA THR A 42 -10.40 6.14 4.20
C THR A 42 -11.01 6.85 3.00
N ASP A 43 -10.19 7.38 2.09
CA ASP A 43 -10.72 8.05 0.90
C ASP A 43 -11.23 6.99 -0.09
N PRO A 44 -12.50 7.08 -0.53
CA PRO A 44 -13.02 6.12 -1.50
C PRO A 44 -12.21 6.04 -2.78
N LEU A 45 -11.59 7.13 -3.21
CA LEU A 45 -10.81 7.13 -4.44
C LEU A 45 -9.53 6.32 -4.32
N ALA A 46 -9.08 6.04 -3.09
CA ALA A 46 -7.92 5.18 -2.90
C ALA A 46 -8.16 3.77 -3.44
N GLU A 47 -9.41 3.32 -3.46
CA GLU A 47 -9.73 2.00 -4.01
C GLU A 47 -9.47 1.91 -5.50
N ILE A 48 -9.39 3.06 -6.17
CA ILE A 48 -9.05 3.12 -7.59
C ILE A 48 -7.57 3.45 -7.74
N ASP A 49 -7.11 4.45 -7.01
CA ASP A 49 -5.77 4.99 -7.18
C ASP A 49 -4.67 4.03 -6.73
N ILE A 50 -4.88 3.32 -5.62
CA ILE A 50 -3.85 2.42 -5.11
C ILE A 50 -3.63 1.24 -6.07
N PRO A 51 -4.67 0.53 -6.52
CA PRO A 51 -4.44 -0.53 -7.50
C PRO A 51 -3.80 -0.03 -8.79
N ASN A 52 -4.18 1.17 -9.26
CA ASN A 52 -3.57 1.74 -10.45
C ASN A 52 -2.08 2.02 -10.23
N LEU A 53 -1.73 2.57 -9.09
CA LEU A 53 -0.34 2.82 -8.74
C LEU A 53 0.46 1.53 -8.76
N ILE A 54 -0.07 0.49 -8.13
CA ILE A 54 0.63 -0.79 -8.02
C ILE A 54 0.87 -1.39 -9.40
N ARG A 55 -0.12 -1.24 -10.30
CA ARG A 55 0.03 -1.71 -11.67
C ARG A 55 1.14 -0.94 -12.39
N GLU A 56 1.23 0.36 -12.15
CA GLU A 56 2.27 1.21 -12.76
C GLU A 56 3.67 0.87 -12.27
N THR A 57 3.81 0.61 -10.97
CA THR A 57 5.12 0.34 -10.40
C THR A 57 5.57 -1.09 -10.60
N GLY A 58 4.64 -1.99 -10.90
CA GLY A 58 4.97 -3.40 -11.06
C GLY A 58 5.03 -4.18 -9.75
N ASP A 59 4.66 -3.55 -8.66
CA ASP A 59 4.57 -4.25 -7.37
C ASP A 59 3.34 -5.16 -7.35
N VAL A 60 3.14 -5.90 -6.26
CA VAL A 60 2.08 -6.90 -6.18
C VAL A 60 1.07 -6.52 -5.10
N LEU A 61 -0.19 -6.41 -5.50
CA LEU A 61 -1.28 -6.23 -4.54
C LEU A 61 -1.70 -7.62 -4.07
N GLU A 62 -1.32 -7.94 -2.84
CA GLU A 62 -1.58 -9.28 -2.30
C GLU A 62 -2.97 -9.41 -1.71
N ASN A 63 -3.49 -8.34 -1.13
CA ASN A 63 -4.79 -8.41 -0.49
C ASN A 63 -5.38 -7.02 -0.36
N LYS A 64 -6.69 -6.97 -0.39
CA LYS A 64 -7.46 -5.75 -0.13
C LYS A 64 -8.63 -6.15 0.75
N ALA A 65 -8.80 -5.45 1.86
CA ALA A 65 -9.88 -5.74 2.79
C ALA A 65 -10.52 -4.43 3.22
N ARG A 66 -11.81 -4.47 3.49
CA ARG A 66 -12.53 -3.32 4.01
C ARG A 66 -13.00 -3.62 5.41
N ARG A 67 -12.82 -2.65 6.30
CA ARG A 67 -13.31 -2.73 7.66
C ARG A 67 -13.90 -1.38 8.01
N ASP A 68 -15.23 -1.32 8.09
CA ASP A 68 -15.97 -0.08 8.23
C ASP A 68 -15.64 0.87 7.09
N ASP A 69 -15.13 2.06 7.37
CA ASP A 69 -14.75 3.02 6.32
C ASP A 69 -13.27 2.96 5.98
N VAL A 70 -12.56 1.97 6.51
CA VAL A 70 -11.12 1.82 6.26
C VAL A 70 -10.90 0.70 5.25
N VAL A 71 -10.15 1.00 4.19
CA VAL A 71 -9.72 0.00 3.23
C VAL A 71 -8.24 -0.26 3.45
N VAL A 72 -7.90 -1.52 3.58
CA VAL A 72 -6.54 -1.95 3.89
C VAL A 72 -5.97 -2.68 2.68
N PHE A 73 -4.84 -2.21 2.19
CA PHE A 73 -4.14 -2.82 1.05
C PHE A 73 -2.84 -3.44 1.54
N ARG A 74 -2.65 -4.72 1.23
CA ARG A 74 -1.39 -5.41 1.52
C ARG A 74 -0.62 -5.52 0.21
N ILE A 75 0.56 -4.92 0.17
CA ILE A 75 1.34 -4.77 -1.05
C ILE A 75 2.72 -5.34 -0.82
N ARG A 76 3.20 -6.14 -1.78
CA ARG A 76 4.56 -6.65 -1.74
C ARG A 76 5.39 -5.94 -2.78
N LYS A 77 6.55 -5.45 -2.37
CA LYS A 77 7.50 -4.82 -3.27
C LYS A 77 8.02 -5.86 -4.26
N ARG A 78 8.01 -5.52 -5.53
CA ARG A 78 8.51 -6.44 -6.56
C ARG A 78 9.96 -6.80 -6.29
N SER A 79 10.34 -8.01 -6.71
CA SER A 79 11.67 -8.51 -6.40
C SER A 79 12.67 -8.31 -7.52
N ALA A 80 12.25 -7.80 -8.65
CA ALA A 80 13.21 -7.61 -9.77
C ALA A 80 13.47 -6.15 -10.01
#